data_fdcffdef8a93b2b01404b6e432499848
#
_entry.id   fdcffdef8a93b2b01404b6e432499848
#
_cell.length_a   1.000
_cell.length_b   1.000
_cell.length_c   1.000
_cell.angle_alpha   90.00
_cell.angle_beta   90.00
_cell.angle_gamma   90.00
#
_symmetry.space_group_name_H-M   'P 1'
#
loop_
_entity.id
_entity.type
_entity.pdbx_description
1 polymer ?
#
loop_
_entity_poly.entity_id
_entity_poly.type
_entity_poly.pdbx_seq_one_letter_code
_entity_poly.pdbx_strand_id
1 'polypeptide(L)'
;MKDILLQKQNEVAELTERIKNSAAVIAFKYQGLTVEAFQQLRRDMRSNGCEVAVIKNNISRRAARECGYDLDDAFVGPVAIVFSKDDVVAPAKVLFKAAETNKVIQVVKGVVDGDVYSFDQLETLATLPSYETLLTQLAAGMLGTVRQLAIGLNMLVEQGQEA
;
A
#
# COMPACT_ATOMS: atom_id res chain seq x y z
N MET A 1 -36.25 -14.77 2.90
CA MET A 1 -35.58 -13.98 1.83
C MET A 1 -35.15 -12.59 2.29
N LYS A 2 -35.91 -11.88 3.11
CA LYS A 2 -35.55 -10.53 3.61
C LYS A 2 -34.27 -10.53 4.47
N ASP A 3 -34.04 -11.54 5.30
CA ASP A 3 -32.88 -11.61 6.21
C ASP A 3 -31.53 -11.73 5.45
N ILE A 4 -31.52 -12.46 4.33
CA ILE A 4 -30.31 -12.61 3.49
C ILE A 4 -29.96 -11.30 2.77
N LEU A 5 -30.97 -10.51 2.40
CA LEU A 5 -30.75 -9.20 1.78
C LEU A 5 -30.22 -8.20 2.81
N LEU A 6 -30.76 -8.22 4.02
CA LEU A 6 -30.29 -7.38 5.14
C LEU A 6 -28.85 -7.71 5.53
N GLN A 7 -28.50 -9.01 5.60
CA GLN A 7 -27.11 -9.42 5.86
C GLN A 7 -26.13 -8.89 4.80
N LYS A 8 -26.48 -9.01 3.51
CA LYS A 8 -25.65 -8.47 2.42
C LYS A 8 -25.52 -6.95 2.44
N GLN A 9 -26.59 -6.24 2.83
CA GLN A 9 -26.54 -4.79 3.00
C GLN A 9 -25.64 -4.39 4.16
N ASN A 10 -25.71 -5.12 5.27
CA ASN A 10 -24.82 -4.88 6.41
C ASN A 10 -23.36 -5.17 6.07
N GLU A 11 -23.07 -6.26 5.33
CA GLU A 11 -21.71 -6.56 4.85
C GLU A 11 -21.18 -5.47 3.93
N VAL A 12 -22.01 -4.89 3.06
CA VAL A 12 -21.60 -3.76 2.18
C VAL A 12 -21.34 -2.52 3.03
N ALA A 13 -22.21 -2.18 3.97
CA ALA A 13 -22.03 -1.03 4.83
C ALA A 13 -20.74 -1.13 5.68
N GLU A 14 -20.51 -2.30 6.29
CA GLU A 14 -19.28 -2.56 7.05
C GLU A 14 -18.04 -2.43 6.21
N LEU A 15 -18.08 -2.95 4.97
CA LEU A 15 -16.96 -2.83 4.04
C LEU A 15 -16.73 -1.39 3.58
N THR A 16 -17.81 -0.64 3.34
CA THR A 16 -17.74 0.78 2.98
C THR A 16 -17.09 1.60 4.09
N GLU A 17 -17.44 1.34 5.35
CA GLU A 17 -16.79 1.98 6.49
C GLU A 17 -15.31 1.61 6.61
N ARG A 18 -14.96 0.34 6.40
CA ARG A 18 -13.55 -0.11 6.40
C ARG A 18 -12.73 0.56 5.30
N ILE A 19 -13.29 0.70 4.09
CA ILE A 19 -12.64 1.40 2.96
C ILE A 19 -12.41 2.87 3.33
N LYS A 20 -13.40 3.56 3.87
CA LYS A 20 -13.29 4.97 4.27
C LYS A 20 -12.29 5.22 5.40
N ASN A 21 -12.16 4.26 6.32
CA ASN A 21 -11.25 4.36 7.47
C ASN A 21 -9.83 3.85 7.15
N SER A 22 -9.57 3.40 5.92
CA SER A 22 -8.26 2.90 5.50
C SER A 22 -7.56 3.95 4.64
N ALA A 23 -6.27 4.20 4.91
CA ALA A 23 -5.43 5.09 4.10
C ALA A 23 -5.12 4.48 2.72
N ALA A 24 -4.96 3.15 2.66
CA ALA A 24 -4.75 2.45 1.40
C ALA A 24 -5.56 1.16 1.33
N VAL A 25 -6.12 0.90 0.13
CA VAL A 25 -6.88 -0.31 -0.19
C VAL A 25 -6.35 -0.86 -1.50
N ILE A 26 -5.73 -2.04 -1.50
CA ILE A 26 -5.13 -2.63 -2.71
C ILE A 26 -5.80 -3.96 -3.01
N ALA A 27 -6.24 -4.13 -4.25
CA ALA A 27 -6.81 -5.37 -4.78
C ALA A 27 -5.76 -6.19 -5.52
N PHE A 28 -5.61 -7.46 -5.18
CA PHE A 28 -4.68 -8.38 -5.85
C PHE A 28 -5.31 -9.74 -6.10
N LYS A 29 -4.87 -10.41 -7.16
CA LYS A 29 -5.27 -11.79 -7.50
C LYS A 29 -4.33 -12.76 -6.82
N TYR A 30 -4.90 -13.83 -6.24
CA TYR A 30 -4.15 -14.89 -5.54
C TYR A 30 -4.35 -16.28 -6.14
N GLN A 31 -4.87 -16.36 -7.38
CA GLN A 31 -5.17 -17.62 -8.03
C GLN A 31 -3.91 -18.47 -8.22
N GLY A 32 -3.89 -19.68 -7.65
CA GLY A 32 -2.74 -20.60 -7.72
C GLY A 32 -1.74 -20.44 -6.58
N LEU A 33 -1.99 -19.56 -5.61
CA LEU A 33 -1.16 -19.47 -4.41
C LEU A 33 -1.47 -20.65 -3.46
N THR A 34 -0.43 -21.22 -2.86
CA THR A 34 -0.61 -22.27 -1.84
C THR A 34 -1.15 -21.66 -0.55
N VAL A 35 -1.86 -22.46 0.25
CA VAL A 35 -2.42 -22.02 1.53
C VAL A 35 -1.31 -21.53 2.47
N GLU A 36 -0.17 -22.19 2.45
CA GLU A 36 0.99 -21.85 3.26
C GLU A 36 1.56 -20.48 2.90
N ALA A 37 1.76 -20.22 1.59
CA ALA A 37 2.23 -18.94 1.09
C ALA A 37 1.22 -17.79 1.38
N PHE A 38 -0.09 -18.08 1.30
CA PHE A 38 -1.12 -17.10 1.65
C PHE A 38 -1.13 -16.78 3.16
N GLN A 39 -0.90 -17.79 4.01
CA GLN A 39 -0.78 -17.57 5.46
C GLN A 39 0.47 -16.76 5.81
N GLN A 40 1.60 -17.04 5.13
CA GLN A 40 2.81 -16.25 5.30
C GLN A 40 2.58 -14.79 4.91
N LEU A 41 2.01 -14.54 3.73
CA LEU A 41 1.62 -13.20 3.28
C LEU A 41 0.74 -12.48 4.31
N ARG A 42 -0.24 -13.18 4.87
CA ARG A 42 -1.13 -12.61 5.89
C ARG A 42 -0.40 -12.24 7.18
N ARG A 43 0.61 -13.04 7.60
CA ARG A 43 1.46 -12.73 8.76
C ARG A 43 2.32 -11.50 8.48
N ASP A 44 2.97 -11.45 7.31
CA ASP A 44 3.83 -10.33 6.91
C ASP A 44 3.03 -9.03 6.78
N MET A 45 1.80 -9.09 6.29
CA MET A 45 0.89 -7.95 6.25
C MET A 45 0.51 -7.46 7.65
N ARG A 46 0.14 -8.37 8.56
CA ARG A 46 -0.21 -8.02 9.93
C ARG A 46 0.95 -7.38 10.71
N SER A 47 2.18 -7.85 10.50
CA SER A 47 3.37 -7.26 11.12
C SER A 47 3.62 -5.82 10.67
N ASN A 48 3.10 -5.42 9.50
CA ASN A 48 3.17 -4.07 8.95
C ASN A 48 1.86 -3.27 9.13
N GLY A 49 0.97 -3.68 10.06
CA GLY A 49 -0.27 -2.96 10.33
C GLY A 49 -1.35 -3.08 9.24
N CYS A 50 -1.19 -4.02 8.30
CA CYS A 50 -2.13 -4.23 7.20
C CYS A 50 -3.02 -5.45 7.45
N GLU A 51 -4.27 -5.39 7.00
CA GLU A 51 -5.24 -6.47 7.08
C GLU A 51 -5.58 -7.02 5.69
N VAL A 52 -5.53 -8.35 5.52
CA VAL A 52 -5.91 -9.02 4.26
C VAL A 52 -7.26 -9.68 4.44
N ALA A 53 -8.22 -9.30 3.63
CA ALA A 53 -9.56 -9.89 3.60
C ALA A 53 -9.89 -10.46 2.22
N VAL A 54 -10.56 -11.62 2.22
CA VAL A 54 -11.13 -12.22 1.01
C VAL A 54 -12.64 -12.03 1.07
N ILE A 55 -13.17 -11.22 0.17
CA ILE A 55 -14.57 -10.80 0.17
C ILE A 55 -15.20 -11.18 -1.18
N LYS A 56 -16.51 -11.41 -1.17
CA LYS A 56 -17.24 -11.69 -2.41
C LYS A 56 -17.19 -10.49 -3.35
N ASN A 57 -16.78 -10.70 -4.61
CA ASN A 57 -16.60 -9.64 -5.60
C ASN A 57 -17.83 -8.72 -5.75
N ASN A 58 -19.04 -9.27 -5.67
CA ASN A 58 -20.26 -8.48 -5.78
C ASN A 58 -20.45 -7.48 -4.63
N ILE A 59 -19.98 -7.83 -3.43
CA ILE A 59 -20.04 -6.96 -2.24
C ILE A 59 -18.97 -5.87 -2.39
N SER A 60 -17.75 -6.27 -2.77
CA SER A 60 -16.64 -5.35 -2.98
C SER A 60 -16.93 -4.30 -4.07
N ARG A 61 -17.55 -4.70 -5.19
CA ARG A 61 -17.99 -3.78 -6.26
C ARG A 61 -19.01 -2.77 -5.77
N ARG A 62 -20.01 -3.21 -4.98
CA ARG A 62 -21.04 -2.31 -4.44
C ARG A 62 -20.43 -1.30 -3.47
N ALA A 63 -19.61 -1.78 -2.54
CA ALA A 63 -18.93 -0.93 -1.57
C ALA A 63 -17.99 0.09 -2.25
N ALA A 64 -17.23 -0.31 -3.29
CA ALA A 64 -16.39 0.59 -4.05
C ALA A 64 -17.20 1.69 -4.77
N ARG A 65 -18.32 1.33 -5.40
CA ARG A 65 -19.23 2.29 -6.05
C ARG A 65 -19.87 3.26 -5.06
N GLU A 66 -20.26 2.80 -3.86
CA GLU A 66 -20.77 3.67 -2.80
C GLU A 66 -19.72 4.65 -2.28
N CYS A 67 -18.43 4.29 -2.36
CA CYS A 67 -17.31 5.19 -2.05
C CYS A 67 -16.95 6.11 -3.25
N GLY A 68 -17.52 5.89 -4.45
CA GLY A 68 -17.22 6.66 -5.65
C GLY A 68 -16.00 6.18 -6.42
N TYR A 69 -15.46 4.98 -6.12
CA TYR A 69 -14.28 4.43 -6.79
C TYR A 69 -14.66 3.46 -7.91
N ASP A 70 -14.14 3.68 -9.11
CA ASP A 70 -14.32 2.77 -10.24
C ASP A 70 -13.26 1.65 -10.22
N LEU A 71 -13.59 0.57 -9.52
CA LEU A 71 -12.75 -0.62 -9.37
C LEU A 71 -13.42 -1.87 -9.97
N ASP A 72 -14.41 -1.71 -10.83
CA ASP A 72 -15.16 -2.85 -11.36
C ASP A 72 -14.28 -3.87 -12.07
N ASP A 73 -13.26 -3.41 -12.79
CA ASP A 73 -12.29 -4.26 -13.49
C ASP A 73 -11.35 -5.00 -12.53
N ALA A 74 -11.10 -4.43 -11.35
CA ALA A 74 -10.21 -5.04 -10.36
C ALA A 74 -10.84 -6.27 -9.69
N PHE A 75 -12.18 -6.32 -9.60
CA PHE A 75 -12.90 -7.41 -8.94
C PHE A 75 -13.36 -8.51 -9.91
N VAL A 76 -12.44 -8.95 -10.80
CA VAL A 76 -12.69 -10.06 -11.74
C VAL A 76 -11.80 -11.25 -11.35
N GLY A 77 -12.43 -12.39 -11.03
CA GLY A 77 -11.76 -13.62 -10.61
C GLY A 77 -11.54 -13.71 -9.08
N PRO A 78 -10.62 -14.56 -8.61
CA PRO A 78 -10.30 -14.69 -7.19
C PRO A 78 -9.42 -13.53 -6.72
N VAL A 79 -10.05 -12.55 -6.08
CA VAL A 79 -9.41 -11.32 -5.60
C VAL A 79 -9.43 -11.27 -4.09
N ALA A 80 -8.31 -10.86 -3.49
CA ALA A 80 -8.21 -10.45 -2.10
C ALA A 80 -7.94 -8.95 -2.02
N ILE A 81 -8.33 -8.35 -0.91
CA ILE A 81 -8.19 -6.92 -0.65
C ILE A 81 -7.29 -6.75 0.57
N VAL A 82 -6.33 -5.85 0.48
CA VAL A 82 -5.51 -5.40 1.60
C VAL A 82 -5.99 -4.03 2.04
N PHE A 83 -6.17 -3.87 3.34
CA PHE A 83 -6.49 -2.61 3.99
C PHE A 83 -5.30 -2.18 4.83
N SER A 84 -4.89 -0.93 4.71
CA SER A 84 -3.92 -0.31 5.60
C SER A 84 -4.52 0.92 6.25
N LYS A 85 -4.32 1.10 7.56
CA LYS A 85 -4.88 2.23 8.31
C LYS A 85 -3.94 3.42 8.36
N ASP A 86 -2.66 3.17 8.62
CA ASP A 86 -1.71 4.22 8.98
C ASP A 86 -0.68 4.48 7.87
N ASP A 87 -0.22 3.45 7.18
CA ASP A 87 0.84 3.57 6.16
C ASP A 87 0.31 3.22 4.77
N VAL A 88 0.52 4.14 3.86
CA VAL A 88 0.11 4.03 2.45
C VAL A 88 1.07 3.15 1.65
N VAL A 89 2.36 3.17 2.01
CA VAL A 89 3.45 2.52 1.26
C VAL A 89 3.65 1.07 1.68
N ALA A 90 3.44 0.75 2.98
CA ALA A 90 3.68 -0.58 3.54
C ALA A 90 2.93 -1.71 2.80
N PRO A 91 1.62 -1.59 2.49
CA PRO A 91 0.89 -2.67 1.82
C PRO A 91 1.42 -2.93 0.40
N ALA A 92 1.78 -1.87 -0.34
CA ALA A 92 2.37 -2.00 -1.67
C ALA A 92 3.70 -2.75 -1.62
N LYS A 93 4.62 -2.35 -0.73
CA LYS A 93 5.93 -3.02 -0.56
C LYS A 93 5.83 -4.50 -0.26
N VAL A 94 4.98 -4.85 0.71
CA VAL A 94 4.84 -6.26 1.11
C VAL A 94 4.23 -7.07 -0.02
N LEU A 95 3.24 -6.52 -0.76
CA LEU A 95 2.65 -7.19 -1.92
C LEU A 95 3.66 -7.39 -3.06
N PHE A 96 4.42 -6.35 -3.43
CA PHE A 96 5.39 -6.46 -4.51
C PHE A 96 6.54 -7.40 -4.13
N LYS A 97 7.05 -7.35 -2.89
CA LYS A 97 8.04 -8.31 -2.39
C LYS A 97 7.52 -9.77 -2.41
N ALA A 98 6.26 -9.96 -2.05
CA ALA A 98 5.62 -11.27 -2.13
C ALA A 98 5.41 -11.72 -3.59
N ALA A 99 5.13 -10.78 -4.52
CA ALA A 99 5.00 -11.05 -5.94
C ALA A 99 6.35 -11.40 -6.61
N GLU A 100 7.46 -10.83 -6.16
CA GLU A 100 8.81 -11.25 -6.57
C GLU A 100 9.10 -12.70 -6.19
N THR A 101 8.71 -13.09 -4.97
CA THR A 101 8.89 -14.47 -4.48
C THR A 101 7.91 -15.43 -5.15
N ASN A 102 6.67 -15.00 -5.38
CA ASN A 102 5.60 -15.80 -5.96
C ASN A 102 4.95 -15.06 -7.13
N LYS A 103 5.39 -15.35 -8.35
CA LYS A 103 4.89 -14.75 -9.62
C LYS A 103 3.38 -14.94 -9.86
N VAL A 104 2.71 -15.68 -9.00
CA VAL A 104 1.26 -15.94 -9.04
C VAL A 104 0.46 -14.74 -8.51
N ILE A 105 1.05 -13.94 -7.63
CA ILE A 105 0.42 -12.75 -7.07
C ILE A 105 0.42 -11.64 -8.13
N GLN A 106 -0.75 -11.18 -8.52
CA GLN A 106 -0.91 -10.07 -9.46
C GLN A 106 -1.66 -8.93 -8.78
N VAL A 107 -0.99 -7.82 -8.56
CA VAL A 107 -1.63 -6.58 -8.12
C VAL A 107 -2.41 -6.02 -9.30
N VAL A 108 -3.65 -5.57 -9.08
CA VAL A 108 -4.52 -5.09 -10.16
C VAL A 108 -4.67 -3.58 -10.10
N LYS A 109 -5.30 -3.08 -9.06
CA LYS A 109 -5.56 -1.66 -8.82
C LYS A 109 -5.62 -1.43 -7.32
N GLY A 110 -5.44 -0.19 -6.88
CA GLY A 110 -5.62 0.20 -5.50
C GLY A 110 -6.21 1.59 -5.38
N VAL A 111 -6.72 1.89 -4.21
CA VAL A 111 -7.11 3.24 -3.80
C VAL A 111 -6.16 3.66 -2.71
N VAL A 112 -5.56 4.83 -2.86
CA VAL A 112 -4.60 5.41 -1.94
C VAL A 112 -5.00 6.86 -1.71
N ASP A 113 -5.27 7.22 -0.47
CA ASP A 113 -5.71 8.57 -0.05
C ASP A 113 -6.91 9.12 -0.86
N GLY A 114 -7.77 8.23 -1.36
CA GLY A 114 -8.96 8.60 -2.14
C GLY A 114 -8.80 8.57 -3.66
N ASP A 115 -7.58 8.41 -4.16
CA ASP A 115 -7.30 8.32 -5.59
C ASP A 115 -7.11 6.86 -6.05
N VAL A 116 -7.57 6.57 -7.28
CA VAL A 116 -7.42 5.24 -7.89
C VAL A 116 -6.08 5.13 -8.59
N TYR A 117 -5.26 4.20 -8.16
CA TYR A 117 -3.93 3.92 -8.71
C TYR A 117 -3.94 2.68 -9.60
N SER A 118 -3.29 2.79 -10.75
CA SER A 118 -3.01 1.67 -11.64
C SER A 118 -1.84 0.82 -11.14
N PHE A 119 -1.60 -0.33 -11.78
CA PHE A 119 -0.48 -1.21 -11.46
C PHE A 119 0.88 -0.47 -11.48
N ASP A 120 1.16 0.30 -12.54
CA ASP A 120 2.44 1.01 -12.71
C ASP A 120 2.70 2.05 -11.60
N GLN A 121 1.63 2.72 -11.17
CA GLN A 121 1.70 3.70 -10.07
C GLN A 121 1.92 3.00 -8.72
N LEU A 122 1.28 1.85 -8.49
CA LEU A 122 1.48 1.03 -7.29
C LEU A 122 2.89 0.43 -7.24
N GLU A 123 3.46 0.04 -8.39
CA GLU A 123 4.85 -0.39 -8.51
C GLU A 123 5.81 0.74 -8.11
N THR A 124 5.57 1.95 -8.61
CA THR A 124 6.35 3.12 -8.21
C THR A 124 6.27 3.36 -6.70
N LEU A 125 5.06 3.28 -6.11
CA LEU A 125 4.89 3.37 -4.66
C LEU A 125 5.66 2.30 -3.89
N ALA A 126 5.71 1.07 -4.40
CA ALA A 126 6.45 -0.02 -3.75
C ALA A 126 7.97 0.20 -3.76
N THR A 127 8.52 0.94 -4.74
CA THR A 127 9.95 1.28 -4.79
C THR A 127 10.33 2.38 -3.81
N LEU A 128 9.36 3.19 -3.32
CA LEU A 128 9.63 4.26 -2.37
C LEU A 128 10.10 3.70 -1.01
N PRO A 129 11.01 4.37 -0.29
CA PRO A 129 11.33 4.04 1.09
C PRO A 129 10.11 4.18 2.01
N SER A 130 10.22 3.69 3.26
CA SER A 130 9.15 3.90 4.25
C SER A 130 8.94 5.40 4.52
N TYR A 131 7.75 5.76 4.99
CA TYR A 131 7.42 7.16 5.32
C TYR A 131 8.45 7.80 6.25
N GLU A 132 8.88 7.10 7.30
CA GLU A 132 9.92 7.56 8.23
C GLU A 132 11.27 7.79 7.53
N THR A 133 11.64 6.91 6.58
CA THR A 133 12.87 7.06 5.80
C THR A 133 12.79 8.27 4.88
N LEU A 134 11.64 8.52 4.25
CA LEU A 134 11.42 9.70 3.41
C LEU A 134 11.53 11.00 4.22
N LEU A 135 10.95 11.04 5.41
CA LEU A 135 11.10 12.18 6.33
C LEU A 135 12.57 12.39 6.74
N THR A 136 13.28 11.31 7.04
CA THR A 136 14.70 11.37 7.39
C THR A 136 15.55 11.87 6.22
N GLN A 137 15.27 11.42 5.00
CA GLN A 137 15.95 11.90 3.79
C GLN A 137 15.66 13.38 3.52
N LEU A 138 14.43 13.82 3.72
CA LEU A 138 14.06 15.24 3.60
C LEU A 138 14.84 16.08 4.62
N ALA A 139 14.85 15.69 5.87
CA ALA A 139 15.60 16.38 6.94
C ALA A 139 17.11 16.40 6.65
N ALA A 140 17.67 15.28 6.20
CA ALA A 140 19.08 15.18 5.82
C ALA A 140 19.40 16.08 4.61
N GLY A 141 18.51 16.17 3.64
CA GLY A 141 18.64 17.07 2.48
C GLY A 141 18.66 18.55 2.90
N MET A 142 17.79 18.96 3.82
CA MET A 142 17.77 20.33 4.35
C MET A 142 19.05 20.68 5.13
N LEU A 143 19.59 19.75 5.91
CA LEU A 143 20.83 19.91 6.65
C LEU A 143 22.09 19.78 5.77
N GLY A 144 21.97 19.08 4.64
CA GLY A 144 23.09 18.79 3.74
C GLY A 144 23.75 20.04 3.16
N THR A 145 22.96 21.04 2.81
CA THR A 145 23.47 22.31 2.27
C THR A 145 24.32 23.07 3.30
N VAL A 146 23.89 23.12 4.54
CA VAL A 146 24.63 23.74 5.66
C VAL A 146 25.91 22.95 5.96
N ARG A 147 25.84 21.62 5.96
CA ARG A 147 26.97 20.75 6.16
C ARG A 147 28.04 20.88 5.06
N GLN A 148 27.61 20.97 3.81
CA GLN A 148 28.55 21.17 2.67
C GLN A 148 29.25 22.53 2.78
N LEU A 149 28.56 23.59 3.19
CA LEU A 149 29.17 24.89 3.44
C LEU A 149 30.24 24.80 4.55
N ALA A 150 29.91 24.13 5.67
CA ALA A 150 30.85 23.97 6.78
C ALA A 150 32.12 23.17 6.35
N ILE A 151 31.94 22.11 5.56
CA ILE A 151 33.04 21.32 5.00
C ILE A 151 33.91 22.18 4.08
N GLY A 152 33.29 22.96 3.19
CA GLY A 152 34.01 23.87 2.29
C GLY A 152 34.82 24.92 3.05
N LEU A 153 34.28 25.50 4.10
CA LEU A 153 35.00 26.44 4.98
C LEU A 153 36.17 25.79 5.71
N ASN A 154 35.99 24.57 6.23
CA ASN A 154 37.09 23.81 6.86
C ASN A 154 38.21 23.51 5.87
N MET A 155 37.88 23.09 4.65
CA MET A 155 38.90 22.85 3.58
C MET A 155 39.72 24.11 3.27
N LEU A 156 39.03 25.27 3.21
CA LEU A 156 39.76 26.55 2.97
C LEU A 156 40.65 26.91 4.14
N VAL A 157 40.25 26.65 5.38
CA VAL A 157 41.09 26.87 6.57
C VAL A 157 42.31 25.95 6.57
N GLU A 158 42.16 24.67 6.24
CA GLU A 158 43.25 23.69 6.15
C GLU A 158 44.23 24.09 5.05
N GLN A 159 43.77 24.47 3.85
CA GLN A 159 44.66 24.96 2.77
C GLN A 159 45.37 26.26 3.12
N GLY A 160 44.73 27.13 3.91
CA GLY A 160 45.37 28.38 4.36
C GLY A 160 46.39 28.19 5.48
N GLN A 161 46.42 27.04 6.15
CA GLN A 161 47.42 26.69 7.16
C GLN A 161 48.67 25.99 6.56
N GLU A 162 48.57 25.44 5.34
CA GLU A 162 49.67 24.82 4.63
C GLU A 162 50.46 25.78 3.73
N ALA A 163 50.02 27.03 3.61
CA ALA A 163 50.65 28.09 2.82
C ALA A 163 51.40 29.09 3.73
#